data_80af1cd00a46dd44e62a02d1f6a7beb3
#
_entry.id   80af1cd00a46dd44e62a02d1f6a7beb3
#
_cell.length_a   1.000
_cell.length_b   1.000
_cell.length_c   1.000
_cell.angle_alpha   90.00
_cell.angle_beta   90.00
_cell.angle_gamma   90.00
#
_symmetry.space_group_name_H-M   'P 1'
#
loop_
_entity.id
_entity.type
_entity.pdbx_description
1 polymer ?
#
loop_
_entity_poly.entity_id
_entity_poly.type
_entity_poly.pdbx_seq_one_letter_code
_entity_poly.pdbx_strand_id
1 'polypeptide(L)'
;MIKIMSRRKGIRPLPTCILHLQYRLVMAESSDTMDMTEFQLHDKDTGSADVQVALLTRRIGQLTEHLKSHAKDHSSRRGLLKMVAMRRSLLDYLSKSESDRYKNLLAKLNLRK
;
A
#
# COMPACT_ATOMS: atom_id res chain seq x y z
N MET A 1 -45.20 -41.52 -8.52
CA MET A 1 -44.30 -40.94 -7.49
C MET A 1 -42.90 -40.83 -8.07
N ILE A 2 -42.52 -39.67 -8.51
CA ILE A 2 -41.18 -39.43 -9.07
C ILE A 2 -40.31 -38.91 -7.95
N LYS A 3 -39.36 -39.73 -7.45
CA LYS A 3 -38.34 -39.31 -6.56
C LYS A 3 -37.31 -38.50 -7.32
N ILE A 4 -37.33 -37.21 -7.22
CA ILE A 4 -36.27 -36.34 -7.70
C ILE A 4 -35.12 -36.46 -6.71
N MET A 5 -34.14 -37.31 -7.01
CA MET A 5 -32.85 -37.26 -6.31
C MET A 5 -32.05 -36.06 -6.80
N SER A 6 -32.15 -34.98 -6.07
CA SER A 6 -31.26 -33.85 -6.20
C SER A 6 -29.85 -34.28 -5.79
N ARG A 7 -29.04 -34.72 -6.76
CA ARG A 7 -27.59 -34.84 -6.57
C ARG A 7 -27.02 -33.43 -6.42
N ARG A 8 -26.91 -32.97 -5.19
CA ARG A 8 -25.99 -31.89 -4.87
C ARG A 8 -24.59 -32.34 -5.27
N LYS A 9 -24.11 -31.85 -6.43
CA LYS A 9 -22.73 -31.98 -6.82
C LYS A 9 -21.91 -31.32 -5.71
N GLY A 10 -21.24 -32.14 -4.90
CA GLY A 10 -20.32 -31.67 -3.90
C GLY A 10 -19.25 -30.82 -4.56
N ILE A 11 -19.27 -29.53 -4.24
CA ILE A 11 -18.18 -28.64 -4.56
C ILE A 11 -17.00 -29.17 -3.75
N ARG A 12 -16.06 -29.81 -4.43
CA ARG A 12 -14.81 -30.24 -3.80
C ARG A 12 -14.07 -28.98 -3.36
N PRO A 13 -13.69 -28.84 -2.08
CA PRO A 13 -12.86 -27.73 -1.68
C PRO A 13 -11.56 -27.78 -2.46
N LEU A 14 -11.22 -26.69 -3.14
CA LEU A 14 -9.95 -26.56 -3.84
C LEU A 14 -8.80 -26.75 -2.84
N PRO A 15 -7.74 -27.50 -3.21
CA PRO A 15 -6.63 -27.72 -2.31
C PRO A 15 -6.01 -26.38 -1.90
N THR A 16 -5.78 -26.23 -0.64
CA THR A 16 -5.26 -25.01 0.04
C THR A 16 -3.97 -24.48 -0.61
N CYS A 17 -3.20 -25.33 -1.27
CA CYS A 17 -2.00 -24.96 -2.02
C CYS A 17 -2.29 -24.07 -3.23
N ILE A 18 -3.40 -24.27 -3.94
CA ILE A 18 -3.74 -23.45 -5.13
C ILE A 18 -4.19 -22.08 -4.72
N LEU A 19 -4.95 -21.94 -3.63
CA LEU A 19 -5.33 -20.67 -3.04
C LEU A 19 -4.11 -19.86 -2.57
N HIS A 20 -3.11 -20.52 -1.99
CA HIS A 20 -1.89 -19.87 -1.54
C HIS A 20 -1.01 -19.43 -2.72
N LEU A 21 -0.96 -20.19 -3.79
CA LEU A 21 -0.23 -19.83 -5.01
C LEU A 21 -0.91 -18.66 -5.74
N GLN A 22 -2.23 -18.68 -5.82
CA GLN A 22 -3.02 -17.62 -6.44
C GLN A 22 -2.96 -16.33 -5.65
N TYR A 23 -2.97 -16.39 -4.32
CA TYR A 23 -2.76 -15.25 -3.44
C TYR A 23 -1.35 -14.65 -3.59
N ARG A 24 -0.34 -15.51 -3.77
CA ARG A 24 1.04 -15.09 -4.00
C ARG A 24 1.24 -14.45 -5.39
N LEU A 25 0.53 -14.92 -6.41
CA LEU A 25 0.56 -14.33 -7.76
C LEU A 25 -0.14 -12.97 -7.81
N VAL A 26 -1.29 -12.83 -7.17
CA VAL A 26 -2.04 -11.57 -7.08
C VAL A 26 -1.27 -10.51 -6.28
N MET A 27 -0.48 -10.93 -5.27
CA MET A 27 0.40 -10.03 -4.52
C MET A 27 1.69 -9.67 -5.27
N ALA A 28 2.06 -10.44 -6.30
CA ALA A 28 3.24 -10.17 -7.12
C ALA A 28 2.98 -9.18 -8.27
N GLU A 29 1.72 -8.90 -8.60
CA GLU A 29 1.35 -8.01 -9.71
C GLU A 29 0.94 -6.58 -9.27
N SER A 30 1.07 -6.24 -8.02
CA SER A 30 1.08 -4.83 -7.62
C SER A 30 2.46 -4.25 -7.97
N SER A 31 2.64 -3.92 -9.23
CA SER A 31 3.82 -3.26 -9.82
C SER A 31 3.93 -1.78 -9.39
N ASP A 32 3.70 -1.50 -8.12
CA ASP A 32 4.09 -0.26 -7.48
C ASP A 32 5.47 -0.46 -6.80
N THR A 33 6.43 -0.94 -7.56
CA THR A 33 7.84 -0.78 -7.21
C THR A 33 8.22 0.67 -7.51
N MET A 34 7.78 1.61 -6.68
CA MET A 34 8.50 2.86 -6.56
C MET A 34 9.91 2.48 -6.11
N ASP A 35 10.87 2.67 -7.00
CA ASP A 35 12.27 2.39 -6.70
C ASP A 35 12.70 3.37 -5.60
N MET A 36 12.80 2.85 -4.37
CA MET A 36 13.18 3.65 -3.20
C MET A 36 14.56 4.25 -3.33
N THR A 37 15.38 3.68 -4.23
CA THR A 37 16.73 4.16 -4.54
C THR A 37 16.75 5.60 -5.07
N GLU A 38 15.70 6.05 -5.77
CA GLU A 38 15.61 7.43 -6.27
C GLU A 38 15.45 8.49 -5.17
N PHE A 39 15.02 8.08 -3.98
CA PHE A 39 14.80 8.96 -2.84
C PHE A 39 15.92 8.89 -1.80
N GLN A 40 16.84 7.94 -1.97
CA GLN A 40 17.99 7.76 -1.07
C GLN A 40 19.06 8.82 -1.32
N LEU A 41 19.64 9.35 -0.26
CA LEU A 41 20.80 10.25 -0.31
C LEU A 41 22.11 9.48 -0.54
N HIS A 42 22.13 8.18 -0.18
CA HIS A 42 23.26 7.27 -0.36
C HIS A 42 22.73 5.82 -0.33
N ASP A 43 23.51 4.87 -0.84
CA ASP A 43 23.09 3.46 -1.06
C ASP A 43 22.52 2.73 0.16
N LYS A 44 22.87 3.16 1.38
CA LYS A 44 22.38 2.58 2.65
C LYS A 44 21.34 3.44 3.36
N ASP A 45 20.85 4.48 2.71
CA ASP A 45 19.90 5.40 3.32
C ASP A 45 18.49 4.79 3.36
N THR A 46 18.02 4.50 4.55
CA THR A 46 16.66 4.02 4.82
C THR A 46 15.88 4.94 5.76
N GLY A 47 16.53 5.96 6.30
CA GLY A 47 16.03 6.78 7.40
C GLY A 47 15.85 8.27 7.09
N SER A 48 16.26 8.75 5.92
CA SER A 48 16.06 10.15 5.55
C SER A 48 14.58 10.51 5.43
N ALA A 49 14.27 11.78 5.64
CA ALA A 49 12.89 12.24 5.54
C ALA A 49 12.27 11.97 4.17
N ASP A 50 13.07 12.05 3.10
CA ASP A 50 12.64 11.79 1.73
C ASP A 50 12.22 10.34 1.54
N VAL A 51 13.04 9.39 1.97
CA VAL A 51 12.75 7.95 1.94
C VAL A 51 11.52 7.62 2.79
N GLN A 52 11.42 8.19 3.98
CA GLN A 52 10.26 7.96 4.86
C GLN A 52 8.96 8.48 4.26
N VAL A 53 8.97 9.65 3.62
CA VAL A 53 7.78 10.18 2.92
C VAL A 53 7.38 9.29 1.74
N ALA A 54 8.34 8.77 0.98
CA ALA A 54 8.08 7.84 -0.12
C ALA A 54 7.46 6.52 0.39
N LEU A 55 8.02 5.92 1.45
CA LEU A 55 7.48 4.72 2.10
C LEU A 55 6.06 4.93 2.63
N LEU A 56 5.81 6.05 3.31
CA LEU A 56 4.47 6.38 3.81
C LEU A 56 3.48 6.58 2.66
N THR A 57 3.87 7.23 1.58
CA THR A 57 3.01 7.44 0.40
C THR A 57 2.61 6.10 -0.22
N ARG A 58 3.55 5.17 -0.39
CA ARG A 58 3.28 3.81 -0.85
C ARG A 58 2.31 3.08 0.07
N ARG A 59 2.56 3.12 1.38
CA ARG A 59 1.72 2.45 2.38
C ARG A 59 0.30 3.03 2.44
N ILE A 60 0.17 4.34 2.30
CA ILE A 60 -1.12 5.04 2.22
C ILE A 60 -1.90 4.56 0.98
N GLY A 61 -1.25 4.44 -0.17
CA GLY A 61 -1.86 3.90 -1.38
C GLY A 61 -2.40 2.49 -1.18
N GLN A 62 -1.59 1.58 -0.63
CA GLN A 62 -2.00 0.20 -0.33
C GLN A 62 -3.20 0.13 0.63
N LEU A 63 -3.19 0.92 1.69
CA LEU A 63 -4.31 0.97 2.65
C LEU A 63 -5.57 1.61 2.08
N THR A 64 -5.43 2.59 1.21
CA THR A 64 -6.56 3.19 0.51
C THR A 64 -7.26 2.14 -0.36
N GLU A 65 -6.49 1.32 -1.07
CA GLU A 65 -7.03 0.23 -1.88
C GLU A 65 -7.68 -0.85 -1.02
N HIS A 66 -7.03 -1.23 0.08
CA HIS A 66 -7.61 -2.14 1.06
C HIS A 66 -8.96 -1.64 1.60
N LEU A 67 -9.08 -0.37 1.93
CA LEU A 67 -10.31 0.22 2.47
C LEU A 67 -11.42 0.36 1.44
N LYS A 68 -11.13 0.37 0.15
CA LYS A 68 -12.15 0.30 -0.91
C LYS A 68 -12.91 -1.03 -0.87
N SER A 69 -12.19 -2.13 -0.66
CA SER A 69 -12.77 -3.47 -0.54
C SER A 69 -13.31 -3.77 0.86
N HIS A 70 -12.73 -3.20 1.91
CA HIS A 70 -13.03 -3.45 3.32
C HIS A 70 -13.46 -2.17 4.06
N ALA A 71 -14.56 -1.56 3.63
CA ALA A 71 -15.03 -0.28 4.16
C ALA A 71 -15.35 -0.27 5.67
N LYS A 72 -15.62 -1.44 6.27
CA LYS A 72 -15.93 -1.59 7.70
C LYS A 72 -14.69 -1.75 8.60
N ASP A 73 -13.49 -1.76 8.04
CA ASP A 73 -12.26 -1.90 8.82
C ASP A 73 -11.85 -0.56 9.45
N HIS A 74 -12.36 -0.32 10.65
CA HIS A 74 -12.08 0.92 11.41
C HIS A 74 -10.65 0.99 11.92
N SER A 75 -10.00 -0.14 12.16
CA SER A 75 -8.62 -0.15 12.65
C SER A 75 -7.63 0.31 11.57
N SER A 76 -7.77 -0.20 10.35
CA SER A 76 -6.97 0.24 9.20
C SER A 76 -7.23 1.70 8.83
N ARG A 77 -8.48 2.17 8.95
CA ARG A 77 -8.82 3.59 8.75
C ARG A 77 -8.09 4.50 9.73
N ARG A 78 -8.04 4.12 11.02
CA ARG A 78 -7.28 4.86 12.03
C ARG A 78 -5.78 4.86 11.73
N GLY A 79 -5.23 3.71 11.29
CA GLY A 79 -3.84 3.59 10.86
C GLY A 79 -3.52 4.49 9.66
N LEU A 80 -4.42 4.54 8.66
CA LEU A 80 -4.29 5.42 7.50
C LEU A 80 -4.18 6.90 7.91
N LEU A 81 -5.07 7.37 8.78
CA LEU A 81 -5.04 8.75 9.27
C LEU A 81 -3.74 9.10 9.99
N LYS A 82 -3.22 8.18 10.81
CA LYS A 82 -1.92 8.36 11.47
C LYS A 82 -0.77 8.48 10.47
N MET A 83 -0.75 7.67 9.42
CA MET A 83 0.29 7.73 8.39
C MET A 83 0.21 9.01 7.55
N VAL A 84 -0.99 9.48 7.24
CA VAL A 84 -1.19 10.77 6.55
C VAL A 84 -0.68 11.93 7.40
N ALA A 85 -0.98 11.94 8.71
CA ALA A 85 -0.49 12.96 9.64
C ALA A 85 1.05 12.94 9.75
N MET A 86 1.65 11.75 9.86
CA MET A 86 3.11 11.59 9.92
C MET A 86 3.78 12.07 8.62
N ARG A 87 3.24 11.72 7.45
CA ARG A 87 3.74 12.20 6.16
C ARG A 87 3.70 13.73 6.09
N ARG A 88 2.61 14.34 6.53
CA ARG A 88 2.48 15.80 6.56
C ARG A 88 3.53 16.45 7.45
N SER A 89 3.75 15.91 8.65
CA SER A 89 4.80 16.43 9.56
C SER A 89 6.20 16.36 8.94
N LEU A 90 6.53 15.28 8.23
CA LEU A 90 7.83 15.15 7.55
C LEU A 90 7.97 16.14 6.39
N LEU A 91 6.90 16.37 5.62
CA LEU A 91 6.88 17.36 4.55
C LEU A 91 7.01 18.79 5.10
N ASP A 92 6.36 19.11 6.21
CA ASP A 92 6.49 20.41 6.88
C ASP A 92 7.92 20.63 7.40
N TYR A 93 8.55 19.59 7.91
CA TYR A 93 9.95 19.63 8.31
C TYR A 93 10.87 19.92 7.11
N LEU A 94 10.72 19.18 6.00
CA LEU A 94 11.51 19.37 4.78
C LEU A 94 11.30 20.78 4.18
N SER A 95 10.09 21.30 4.21
CA SER A 95 9.80 22.63 3.67
C SER A 95 10.54 23.73 4.43
N LYS A 96 10.80 23.53 5.73
CA LYS A 96 11.51 24.48 6.61
C LYS A 96 13.04 24.31 6.54
N SER A 97 13.51 23.07 6.41
CA SER A 97 14.95 22.77 6.42
C SER A 97 15.58 22.86 5.04
N GLU A 98 14.93 22.29 4.01
CA GLU A 98 15.48 22.16 2.65
C GLU A 98 14.39 22.31 1.58
N SER A 99 14.09 23.52 1.20
CA SER A 99 13.00 23.85 0.26
C SER A 99 13.17 23.23 -1.14
N ASP A 100 14.40 23.04 -1.60
CA ASP A 100 14.65 22.48 -2.92
C ASP A 100 14.42 20.98 -2.97
N ARG A 101 14.83 20.26 -1.94
CA ARG A 101 14.51 18.82 -1.77
C ARG A 101 13.00 18.60 -1.65
N TYR A 102 12.34 19.44 -0.89
CA TYR A 102 10.87 19.42 -0.77
C TYR A 102 10.17 19.55 -2.14
N LYS A 103 10.58 20.52 -2.97
CA LYS A 103 10.01 20.70 -4.32
C LYS A 103 10.24 19.49 -5.22
N ASN A 104 11.46 18.95 -5.22
CA ASN A 104 11.82 17.76 -5.98
C ASN A 104 11.01 16.54 -5.55
N LEU A 105 10.83 16.36 -4.24
CA LEU A 105 10.06 15.27 -3.67
C LEU A 105 8.58 15.34 -4.07
N LEU A 106 7.98 16.54 -4.00
CA LEU A 106 6.59 16.74 -4.43
C LEU A 106 6.40 16.41 -5.91
N ALA A 107 7.36 16.82 -6.76
CA ALA A 107 7.32 16.54 -8.20
C ALA A 107 7.41 15.04 -8.48
N LYS A 108 8.33 14.34 -7.82
CA LYS A 108 8.51 12.88 -7.97
C LYS A 108 7.30 12.07 -7.50
N LEU A 109 6.69 12.46 -6.40
CA LEU A 109 5.54 11.77 -5.82
C LEU A 109 4.18 12.26 -6.34
N ASN A 110 4.16 13.23 -7.27
CA ASN A 110 2.94 13.87 -7.76
C ASN A 110 1.98 14.32 -6.65
N LEU A 111 2.54 14.82 -5.56
CA LEU A 111 1.75 15.31 -4.44
C LEU A 111 1.38 16.78 -4.63
N ARG A 112 0.12 17.09 -4.33
CA ARG A 112 -0.33 18.48 -4.30
C ARG A 112 0.20 19.18 -3.05
N LYS A 113 0.57 20.45 -3.21
CA LYS A 113 0.93 21.34 -2.08
C LYS A 113 -0.22 21.46 -1.07
#